data_de5aefdac1946ba4c56a8bb51bc5fee0
#
_entry.id   de5aefdac1946ba4c56a8bb51bc5fee0
#
_cell.length_a   1.000
_cell.length_b   1.000
_cell.length_c   1.000
_cell.angle_alpha   90.00
_cell.angle_beta   90.00
_cell.angle_gamma   90.00
#
_symmetry.space_group_name_H-M   'P 1'
#
loop_
_entity.id
_entity.type
_entity.pdbx_description
1 polymer ?
#
loop_
_entity_poly.entity_id
_entity_poly.type
_entity_poly.pdbx_seq_one_letter_code
_entity_poly.pdbx_strand_id
1 'polypeptide(L)'
;VNQAQSLMLSYWSSTASLESLNRALEQAKQNEQTVSAKVAAGTATQTELLNASEAVLTAQSSITSAQSSLNETRDSLIRMLGWNYGDEVEIKELPEPDLDAVQTVNLEEALNKALENNYNLKILKKKLQNSRSSTNEETYTEQVKSGEQTIKSNVTSAYQSLLLAKNKYEQAVNQLALSEQQMQTAERKKAAGTISANSYQEQVYSYEDAKTAKQTAAYSLLSAQLAYEWAVNGLASAS
;
A
#
# COMPACT_ATOMS: atom_id res chain seq x y z
N VAL A 1 -8.10 17.61 -0.78
CA VAL A 1 -6.67 17.24 -0.59
C VAL A 1 -6.54 15.79 -0.16
N ASN A 2 -7.14 15.34 0.95
CA ASN A 2 -7.05 13.95 1.44
C ASN A 2 -7.37 12.90 0.35
N GLN A 3 -8.49 13.07 -0.36
CA GLN A 3 -8.90 12.14 -1.41
C GLN A 3 -7.91 12.09 -2.58
N ALA A 4 -7.32 13.22 -2.97
CA ALA A 4 -6.29 13.28 -4.00
C ALA A 4 -5.00 12.55 -3.55
N GLN A 5 -4.59 12.74 -2.29
CA GLN A 5 -3.46 12.03 -1.71
C GLN A 5 -3.70 10.51 -1.68
N SER A 6 -4.91 10.08 -1.31
CA SER A 6 -5.28 8.66 -1.30
C SER A 6 -5.27 8.04 -2.71
N LEU A 7 -5.77 8.77 -3.72
CA LEU A 7 -5.73 8.33 -5.12
C LEU A 7 -4.30 8.25 -5.66
N MET A 8 -3.45 9.21 -5.30
CA MET A 8 -2.04 9.20 -5.70
C MET A 8 -1.28 8.01 -5.10
N LEU A 9 -1.53 7.71 -3.82
CA LEU A 9 -0.99 6.50 -3.17
C LEU A 9 -1.51 5.21 -3.83
N SER A 10 -2.81 5.16 -4.15
CA SER A 10 -3.42 4.03 -4.85
C SER A 10 -2.81 3.83 -6.24
N TYR A 11 -2.57 4.91 -6.98
CA TYR A 11 -1.94 4.86 -8.30
C TYR A 11 -0.54 4.21 -8.22
N TRP A 12 0.32 4.70 -7.34
CA TRP A 12 1.68 4.17 -7.20
C TRP A 12 1.72 2.75 -6.64
N SER A 13 0.81 2.42 -5.70
CA SER A 13 0.66 1.05 -5.20
C SER A 13 0.21 0.09 -6.31
N SER A 14 -0.72 0.51 -7.17
CA SER A 14 -1.17 -0.28 -8.32
C SER A 14 -0.07 -0.43 -9.38
N THR A 15 0.75 0.60 -9.58
CA THR A 15 1.93 0.54 -10.47
C THR A 15 2.93 -0.50 -9.98
N ALA A 16 3.28 -0.48 -8.69
CA ALA A 16 4.17 -1.49 -8.11
C ALA A 16 3.59 -2.91 -8.19
N SER A 17 2.29 -3.06 -8.02
CA SER A 17 1.60 -4.34 -8.20
C SER A 17 1.67 -4.83 -9.65
N LEU A 18 1.50 -3.94 -10.63
CA LEU A 18 1.59 -4.27 -12.05
C LEU A 18 3.00 -4.77 -12.42
N GLU A 19 4.05 -4.18 -11.86
CA GLU A 19 5.42 -4.66 -12.04
C GLU A 19 5.60 -6.09 -11.50
N SER A 20 5.05 -6.39 -10.33
CA SER A 20 5.06 -7.74 -9.77
C SER A 20 4.32 -8.74 -10.65
N LEU A 21 3.15 -8.37 -11.18
CA LEU A 21 2.37 -9.21 -12.10
C LEU A 21 3.11 -9.47 -13.42
N ASN A 22 3.81 -8.48 -13.96
CA ASN A 22 4.64 -8.67 -15.16
C ASN A 22 5.78 -9.68 -14.91
N ARG A 23 6.44 -9.62 -13.74
CA ARG A 23 7.44 -10.63 -13.36
C ARG A 23 6.82 -12.02 -13.21
N ALA A 24 5.64 -12.11 -12.59
CA ALA A 24 4.92 -13.39 -12.47
C ALA A 24 4.58 -13.99 -13.84
N LEU A 25 4.21 -13.17 -14.83
CA LEU A 25 4.01 -13.60 -16.21
C LEU A 25 5.30 -14.15 -16.82
N GLU A 26 6.42 -13.48 -16.65
CA GLU A 26 7.72 -13.95 -17.17
C GLU A 26 8.14 -15.27 -16.50
N GLN A 27 7.91 -15.43 -15.21
CA GLN A 27 8.12 -16.70 -14.51
C GLN A 27 7.22 -17.82 -15.05
N ALA A 28 5.94 -17.52 -15.29
CA ALA A 28 4.99 -18.49 -15.85
C ALA A 28 5.43 -18.95 -17.26
N LYS A 29 5.83 -18.01 -18.14
CA LYS A 29 6.36 -18.33 -19.48
C LYS A 29 7.63 -19.18 -19.42
N GLN A 30 8.56 -18.86 -18.50
CA GLN A 30 9.78 -19.65 -18.32
C GLN A 30 9.48 -21.09 -17.84
N ASN A 31 8.52 -21.22 -16.92
CA ASN A 31 8.04 -22.52 -16.47
C ASN A 31 7.39 -23.31 -17.63
N GLU A 32 6.52 -22.69 -18.42
CA GLU A 32 5.90 -23.31 -19.59
C GLU A 32 6.94 -23.82 -20.59
N GLN A 33 7.96 -23.01 -20.92
CA GLN A 33 9.08 -23.42 -21.78
C GLN A 33 9.84 -24.63 -21.21
N THR A 34 10.09 -24.61 -19.89
CA THR A 34 10.78 -25.71 -19.20
C THR A 34 9.95 -26.99 -19.24
N VAL A 35 8.65 -26.90 -18.97
CA VAL A 35 7.73 -28.06 -19.02
C VAL A 35 7.60 -28.55 -20.45
N SER A 36 7.49 -27.68 -21.45
CA SER A 36 7.44 -28.04 -22.87
C SER A 36 8.67 -28.84 -23.29
N ALA A 37 9.87 -28.39 -22.88
CA ALA A 37 11.10 -29.13 -23.16
C ALA A 37 11.11 -30.53 -22.47
N LYS A 38 10.60 -30.62 -21.22
CA LYS A 38 10.46 -31.91 -20.52
C LYS A 38 9.46 -32.85 -21.18
N VAL A 39 8.36 -32.34 -21.70
CA VAL A 39 7.38 -33.14 -22.46
C VAL A 39 8.02 -33.67 -23.74
N ALA A 40 8.76 -32.83 -24.48
CA ALA A 40 9.50 -33.25 -25.68
C ALA A 40 10.57 -34.31 -25.37
N ALA A 41 11.17 -34.28 -24.18
CA ALA A 41 12.10 -35.28 -23.69
C ALA A 41 11.42 -36.55 -23.10
N GLY A 42 10.09 -36.59 -23.02
CA GLY A 42 9.35 -37.71 -22.42
C GLY A 42 9.41 -37.76 -20.88
N THR A 43 9.84 -36.67 -20.21
CA THR A 43 10.02 -36.60 -18.74
C THR A 43 8.93 -35.79 -18.03
N ALA A 44 7.96 -35.24 -18.76
CA ALA A 44 6.76 -34.61 -18.24
C ALA A 44 5.53 -35.00 -19.11
N THR A 45 4.36 -34.78 -18.56
CA THR A 45 3.08 -35.13 -19.21
C THR A 45 2.49 -33.94 -19.99
N GLN A 46 1.63 -34.21 -20.96
CA GLN A 46 0.87 -33.20 -21.71
C GLN A 46 -0.04 -32.38 -20.73
N THR A 47 -0.56 -33.00 -19.67
CA THR A 47 -1.37 -32.34 -18.66
C THR A 47 -0.57 -31.29 -17.91
N GLU A 48 0.70 -31.56 -17.58
CA GLU A 48 1.59 -30.57 -16.94
C GLU A 48 1.85 -29.38 -17.85
N LEU A 49 2.00 -29.61 -19.18
CA LEU A 49 2.13 -28.51 -20.15
C LEU A 49 0.87 -27.67 -20.23
N LEU A 50 -0.31 -28.30 -20.27
CA LEU A 50 -1.58 -27.55 -20.28
C LEU A 50 -1.75 -26.70 -19.01
N ASN A 51 -1.41 -27.23 -17.85
CA ASN A 51 -1.44 -26.46 -16.59
C ASN A 51 -0.45 -25.28 -16.61
N ALA A 52 0.73 -25.46 -17.17
CA ALA A 52 1.70 -24.36 -17.32
C ALA A 52 1.20 -23.28 -18.29
N SER A 53 0.58 -23.68 -19.41
CA SER A 53 -0.04 -22.72 -20.34
C SER A 53 -1.23 -21.98 -19.73
N GLU A 54 -2.05 -22.66 -18.90
CA GLU A 54 -3.15 -22.01 -18.16
C GLU A 54 -2.61 -20.97 -17.16
N ALA A 55 -1.48 -21.25 -16.49
CA ALA A 55 -0.83 -20.30 -15.61
C ALA A 55 -0.38 -19.02 -16.34
N VAL A 56 0.12 -19.14 -17.57
CA VAL A 56 0.47 -17.99 -18.43
C VAL A 56 -0.77 -17.16 -18.77
N LEU A 57 -1.86 -17.79 -19.17
CA LEU A 57 -3.12 -17.10 -19.50
C LEU A 57 -3.71 -16.39 -18.27
N THR A 58 -3.64 -17.03 -17.11
CA THR A 58 -4.10 -16.46 -15.84
C THR A 58 -3.27 -15.22 -15.46
N ALA A 59 -1.96 -15.30 -15.59
CA ALA A 59 -1.07 -14.16 -15.33
C ALA A 59 -1.36 -13.00 -16.31
N GLN A 60 -1.57 -13.30 -17.58
CA GLN A 60 -1.92 -12.29 -18.60
C GLN A 60 -3.27 -11.61 -18.30
N SER A 61 -4.27 -12.37 -17.88
CA SER A 61 -5.59 -11.85 -17.47
C SER A 61 -5.46 -10.93 -16.25
N SER A 62 -4.63 -11.31 -15.28
CA SER A 62 -4.36 -10.51 -14.08
C SER A 62 -3.71 -9.16 -14.42
N ILE A 63 -2.76 -9.13 -15.35
CA ILE A 63 -2.13 -7.90 -15.85
C ILE A 63 -3.18 -7.01 -16.54
N THR A 64 -4.03 -7.58 -17.40
CA THR A 64 -5.07 -6.82 -18.10
C THR A 64 -6.02 -6.15 -17.09
N SER A 65 -6.45 -6.88 -16.06
CA SER A 65 -7.32 -6.37 -15.01
C SER A 65 -6.63 -5.27 -14.18
N ALA A 66 -5.36 -5.49 -13.80
CA ALA A 66 -4.58 -4.51 -13.05
C ALA A 66 -4.34 -3.22 -13.84
N GLN A 67 -4.06 -3.34 -15.16
CA GLN A 67 -3.89 -2.18 -16.04
C GLN A 67 -5.18 -1.37 -16.17
N SER A 68 -6.35 -2.03 -16.26
CA SER A 68 -7.64 -1.34 -16.29
C SER A 68 -7.88 -0.56 -14.99
N SER A 69 -7.64 -1.18 -13.84
CA SER A 69 -7.78 -0.52 -12.53
C SER A 69 -6.80 0.65 -12.35
N LEU A 70 -5.57 0.51 -12.85
CA LEU A 70 -4.57 1.58 -12.83
C LEU A 70 -5.04 2.78 -13.67
N ASN A 71 -5.56 2.53 -14.88
CA ASN A 71 -6.09 3.57 -15.76
C ASN A 71 -7.30 4.28 -15.12
N GLU A 72 -8.23 3.54 -14.50
CA GLU A 72 -9.38 4.12 -13.78
C GLU A 72 -8.94 5.01 -12.61
N THR A 73 -7.91 4.58 -11.86
CA THR A 73 -7.35 5.36 -10.75
C THR A 73 -6.68 6.64 -11.27
N ARG A 74 -5.90 6.54 -12.36
CA ARG A 74 -5.28 7.69 -13.04
C ARG A 74 -6.33 8.69 -13.51
N ASP A 75 -7.37 8.22 -14.20
CA ASP A 75 -8.43 9.06 -14.71
C ASP A 75 -9.22 9.75 -13.59
N SER A 76 -9.42 9.05 -12.47
CA SER A 76 -10.06 9.61 -11.29
C SER A 76 -9.22 10.72 -10.66
N LEU A 77 -7.89 10.54 -10.60
CA LEU A 77 -6.96 11.55 -10.11
C LEU A 77 -6.93 12.77 -11.03
N ILE A 78 -6.83 12.57 -12.34
CA ILE A 78 -6.82 13.64 -13.35
C ILE A 78 -8.09 14.48 -13.24
N ARG A 79 -9.26 13.85 -13.23
CA ARG A 79 -10.55 14.56 -13.09
C ARG A 79 -10.67 15.32 -11.77
N MET A 80 -10.18 14.74 -10.67
CA MET A 80 -10.22 15.39 -9.36
C MET A 80 -9.36 16.66 -9.30
N LEU A 81 -8.25 16.68 -10.05
CA LEU A 81 -7.35 17.82 -10.15
C LEU A 81 -7.81 18.87 -11.16
N GLY A 82 -8.93 18.63 -11.87
CA GLY A 82 -9.53 19.56 -12.80
C GLY A 82 -8.93 19.52 -14.21
N TRP A 83 -8.18 18.50 -14.55
CA TRP A 83 -7.68 18.28 -15.90
C TRP A 83 -8.69 17.51 -16.77
N ASN A 84 -8.52 17.62 -18.10
CA ASN A 84 -9.40 16.94 -19.03
C ASN A 84 -9.04 15.46 -19.16
N TYR A 85 -10.03 14.66 -19.54
CA TYR A 85 -9.83 13.27 -19.88
C TYR A 85 -8.87 13.16 -21.10
N GLY A 86 -7.81 12.39 -20.95
CA GLY A 86 -6.81 12.20 -22.00
C GLY A 86 -5.62 13.16 -21.93
N ASP A 87 -5.60 14.13 -21.00
CA ASP A 87 -4.42 14.95 -20.78
C ASP A 87 -3.23 14.07 -20.39
N GLU A 88 -2.08 14.27 -21.05
CA GLU A 88 -0.83 13.61 -20.69
C GLU A 88 -0.21 14.34 -19.49
N VAL A 89 -0.51 13.82 -18.31
CA VAL A 89 0.00 14.35 -17.04
C VAL A 89 1.01 13.38 -16.45
N GLU A 90 2.18 13.89 -16.11
CA GLU A 90 3.17 13.14 -15.35
C GLU A 90 2.81 13.15 -13.86
N ILE A 91 2.56 11.96 -13.32
CA ILE A 91 2.36 11.77 -11.89
C ILE A 91 3.74 11.46 -11.29
N LYS A 92 4.31 12.44 -10.56
CA LYS A 92 5.62 12.31 -9.92
C LYS A 92 5.60 11.23 -8.83
N GLU A 93 6.75 10.61 -8.64
CA GLU A 93 6.95 9.63 -7.57
C GLU A 93 6.68 10.24 -6.18
N LEU A 94 6.25 9.38 -5.27
CA LEU A 94 6.02 9.75 -3.88
C LEU A 94 7.36 9.89 -3.15
N PRO A 95 7.45 10.79 -2.17
CA PRO A 95 8.64 10.90 -1.33
C PRO A 95 8.84 9.62 -0.49
N GLU A 96 10.06 9.38 -0.07
CA GLU A 96 10.29 8.32 0.94
C GLU A 96 9.62 8.68 2.27
N PRO A 97 9.11 7.68 3.02
CA PRO A 97 8.46 7.92 4.29
C PRO A 97 9.44 8.44 5.34
N ASP A 98 9.01 9.43 6.12
CA ASP A 98 9.78 9.99 7.23
C ASP A 98 9.61 9.11 8.49
N LEU A 99 10.64 8.31 8.80
CA LEU A 99 10.65 7.44 9.98
C LEU A 99 10.85 8.23 11.29
N ASP A 100 11.56 9.34 11.24
CA ASP A 100 11.84 10.15 12.45
C ASP A 100 10.57 10.84 12.92
N ALA A 101 9.75 11.33 12.00
CA ALA A 101 8.44 11.87 12.31
C ALA A 101 7.54 10.86 13.03
N VAL A 102 7.62 9.57 12.67
CA VAL A 102 6.84 8.52 13.33
C VAL A 102 7.34 8.21 14.73
N GLN A 103 8.66 8.29 14.97
CA GLN A 103 9.25 8.01 16.28
C GLN A 103 8.97 9.09 17.32
N THR A 104 8.80 10.34 16.88
CA THR A 104 8.59 11.50 17.76
C THR A 104 7.11 11.73 18.12
N VAL A 105 6.20 10.88 17.67
CA VAL A 105 4.76 11.02 17.94
C VAL A 105 4.45 10.89 19.43
N ASN A 106 3.88 11.95 20.00
CA ASN A 106 3.27 11.93 21.34
C ASN A 106 1.75 11.71 21.20
N LEU A 107 1.28 10.53 21.59
CA LEU A 107 -0.13 10.17 21.44
C LEU A 107 -1.06 11.06 22.29
N GLU A 108 -0.65 11.46 23.50
CA GLU A 108 -1.48 12.29 24.37
C GLU A 108 -1.69 13.69 23.79
N GLU A 109 -0.64 14.31 23.28
CA GLU A 109 -0.74 15.59 22.57
C GLU A 109 -1.59 15.49 21.31
N ALA A 110 -1.43 14.41 20.56
CA ALA A 110 -2.22 14.13 19.36
C ALA A 110 -3.72 13.98 19.65
N LEU A 111 -4.07 13.26 20.72
CA LEU A 111 -5.46 13.11 21.18
C LEU A 111 -6.08 14.46 21.56
N ASN A 112 -5.35 15.29 22.32
CA ASN A 112 -5.83 16.61 22.70
C ASN A 112 -6.02 17.51 21.47
N LYS A 113 -5.04 17.52 20.55
CA LYS A 113 -5.12 18.27 19.29
C LYS A 113 -6.29 17.82 18.42
N ALA A 114 -6.55 16.52 18.34
CA ALA A 114 -7.69 15.97 17.57
C ALA A 114 -9.04 16.43 18.14
N LEU A 115 -9.19 16.41 19.47
CA LEU A 115 -10.39 16.90 20.14
C LEU A 115 -10.61 18.41 19.94
N GLU A 116 -9.53 19.17 19.95
CA GLU A 116 -9.58 20.62 19.70
C GLU A 116 -9.89 20.94 18.22
N ASN A 117 -9.36 20.19 17.28
CA ASN A 117 -9.51 20.46 15.86
C ASN A 117 -10.81 19.94 15.26
N ASN A 118 -11.45 18.95 15.90
CA ASN A 118 -12.63 18.30 15.33
C ASN A 118 -13.83 19.25 15.24
N TYR A 119 -14.23 19.57 14.00
CA TYR A 119 -15.29 20.53 13.74
C TYR A 119 -16.66 20.05 14.25
N ASN A 120 -16.98 18.79 14.06
CA ASN A 120 -18.25 18.21 14.52
C ASN A 120 -18.37 18.25 16.04
N LEU A 121 -17.29 17.95 16.75
CA LEU A 121 -17.26 18.04 18.21
C LEU A 121 -17.42 19.50 18.68
N LYS A 122 -16.81 20.47 18.00
CA LYS A 122 -17.04 21.90 18.27
C LYS A 122 -18.51 22.30 18.10
N ILE A 123 -19.18 21.80 17.04
CA ILE A 123 -20.61 22.04 16.84
C ILE A 123 -21.43 21.43 17.98
N LEU A 124 -21.15 20.19 18.39
CA LEU A 124 -21.84 19.53 19.49
C LEU A 124 -21.67 20.27 20.81
N LYS A 125 -20.44 20.69 21.14
CA LYS A 125 -20.15 21.52 22.31
C LYS A 125 -20.89 22.86 22.29
N LYS A 126 -21.00 23.47 21.10
CA LYS A 126 -21.75 24.72 20.94
C LYS A 126 -23.26 24.54 21.08
N LYS A 127 -23.82 23.42 20.56
CA LYS A 127 -25.22 23.05 20.77
C LYS A 127 -25.51 22.81 22.26
N LEU A 128 -24.64 22.11 22.97
CA LEU A 128 -24.75 21.91 24.42
C LEU A 128 -24.75 23.24 25.16
N GLN A 129 -23.80 24.13 24.87
CA GLN A 129 -23.70 25.45 25.50
C GLN A 129 -24.95 26.31 25.29
N ASN A 130 -25.63 26.19 24.16
CA ASN A 130 -26.82 26.92 23.79
C ASN A 130 -28.15 26.20 24.15
N SER A 131 -28.07 25.04 24.77
CA SER A 131 -29.24 24.28 25.19
C SER A 131 -30.01 25.04 26.29
N ARG A 132 -31.34 25.00 26.18
CA ARG A 132 -32.23 25.70 27.13
C ARG A 132 -33.27 24.75 27.77
N SER A 133 -33.24 23.48 27.43
CA SER A 133 -34.08 22.47 28.05
C SER A 133 -33.22 21.34 28.63
N SER A 134 -33.58 20.79 29.76
CA SER A 134 -32.87 19.70 30.42
C SER A 134 -32.70 18.46 29.53
N THR A 135 -33.72 18.11 28.73
CA THR A 135 -33.69 16.97 27.81
C THR A 135 -32.66 17.20 26.71
N ASN A 136 -32.57 18.41 26.13
CA ASN A 136 -31.60 18.73 25.11
C ASN A 136 -30.17 18.78 25.69
N GLU A 137 -30.03 19.31 26.91
CA GLU A 137 -28.75 19.36 27.63
C GLU A 137 -28.21 17.96 27.90
N GLU A 138 -29.05 17.05 28.40
CA GLU A 138 -28.69 15.64 28.62
C GLU A 138 -28.30 14.96 27.29
N THR A 139 -29.11 15.12 26.25
CA THR A 139 -28.84 14.57 24.90
C THR A 139 -27.52 15.06 24.34
N TYR A 140 -27.23 16.37 24.36
CA TYR A 140 -25.97 16.89 23.83
C TYR A 140 -24.78 16.53 24.71
N THR A 141 -24.95 16.40 26.02
CA THR A 141 -23.90 15.91 26.92
C THR A 141 -23.46 14.50 26.56
N GLU A 142 -24.41 13.60 26.34
CA GLU A 142 -24.09 12.23 25.90
C GLU A 142 -23.49 12.19 24.49
N GLN A 143 -23.95 13.03 23.57
CA GLN A 143 -23.37 13.14 22.23
C GLN A 143 -21.94 13.67 22.26
N VAL A 144 -21.63 14.66 23.07
CA VAL A 144 -20.26 15.20 23.24
C VAL A 144 -19.35 14.11 23.81
N LYS A 145 -19.79 13.42 24.87
CA LYS A 145 -19.02 12.35 25.51
C LYS A 145 -18.74 11.20 24.55
N SER A 146 -19.77 10.73 23.82
CA SER A 146 -19.64 9.69 22.81
C SER A 146 -18.72 10.13 21.66
N GLY A 147 -18.86 11.37 21.17
CA GLY A 147 -18.02 11.93 20.14
C GLY A 147 -16.55 12.03 20.57
N GLU A 148 -16.27 12.45 21.80
CA GLU A 148 -14.90 12.48 22.34
C GLU A 148 -14.29 11.07 22.42
N GLN A 149 -15.04 10.07 22.86
CA GLN A 149 -14.59 8.67 22.90
C GLN A 149 -14.30 8.14 21.49
N THR A 150 -15.19 8.41 20.54
CA THR A 150 -15.03 7.99 19.14
C THR A 150 -13.79 8.61 18.51
N ILE A 151 -13.56 9.91 18.70
CA ILE A 151 -12.36 10.60 18.19
C ILE A 151 -11.10 9.98 18.81
N LYS A 152 -11.06 9.79 20.12
CA LYS A 152 -9.92 9.17 20.82
C LYS A 152 -9.65 7.76 20.29
N SER A 153 -10.69 6.94 20.10
CA SER A 153 -10.56 5.60 19.54
C SER A 153 -10.00 5.63 18.11
N ASN A 154 -10.52 6.51 17.26
CA ASN A 154 -10.09 6.63 15.86
C ASN A 154 -8.63 7.08 15.75
N VAL A 155 -8.21 8.08 16.52
CA VAL A 155 -6.80 8.55 16.56
C VAL A 155 -5.88 7.46 17.08
N THR A 156 -6.29 6.74 18.15
CA THR A 156 -5.51 5.63 18.69
C THR A 156 -5.36 4.50 17.66
N SER A 157 -6.43 4.15 16.96
CA SER A 157 -6.39 3.13 15.90
C SER A 157 -5.51 3.56 14.73
N ALA A 158 -5.57 4.83 14.32
CA ALA A 158 -4.70 5.38 13.29
C ALA A 158 -3.22 5.33 13.71
N TYR A 159 -2.92 5.66 14.96
CA TYR A 159 -1.56 5.55 15.52
C TYR A 159 -1.06 4.10 15.55
N GLN A 160 -1.90 3.16 15.97
CA GLN A 160 -1.53 1.73 15.94
C GLN A 160 -1.27 1.23 14.51
N SER A 161 -2.09 1.67 13.55
CA SER A 161 -1.89 1.36 12.14
C SER A 161 -0.59 1.95 11.60
N LEU A 162 -0.23 3.16 12.02
CA LEU A 162 1.04 3.81 11.69
C LEU A 162 2.25 3.01 12.21
N LEU A 163 2.21 2.58 13.47
CA LEU A 163 3.28 1.76 14.06
C LEU A 163 3.41 0.40 13.34
N LEU A 164 2.28 -0.23 13.03
CA LEU A 164 2.29 -1.49 12.27
C LEU A 164 2.90 -1.31 10.87
N ALA A 165 2.52 -0.25 10.17
CA ALA A 165 3.05 0.05 8.84
C ALA A 165 4.56 0.36 8.90
N LYS A 166 5.03 1.08 9.91
CA LYS A 166 6.46 1.31 10.18
C LYS A 166 7.22 -0.01 10.33
N ASN A 167 6.74 -0.89 11.21
CA ASN A 167 7.39 -2.18 11.44
C ASN A 167 7.46 -3.03 10.16
N LYS A 168 6.40 -3.02 9.34
CA LYS A 168 6.39 -3.71 8.05
C LYS A 168 7.40 -3.12 7.06
N TYR A 169 7.54 -1.81 7.03
CA TYR A 169 8.53 -1.14 6.20
C TYR A 169 9.96 -1.50 6.62
N GLU A 170 10.27 -1.43 7.92
CA GLU A 170 11.58 -1.83 8.46
C GLU A 170 11.90 -3.30 8.15
N GLN A 171 10.90 -4.18 8.28
CA GLN A 171 11.04 -5.59 7.89
C GLN A 171 11.34 -5.75 6.39
N ALA A 172 10.66 -5.00 5.53
CA ALA A 172 10.89 -5.04 4.08
C ALA A 172 12.27 -4.50 3.69
N VAL A 173 12.77 -3.47 4.37
CA VAL A 173 14.14 -2.94 4.21
C VAL A 173 15.17 -4.02 4.56
N ASN A 174 15.00 -4.70 5.69
CA ASN A 174 15.89 -5.78 6.10
C ASN A 174 15.85 -6.96 5.12
N GLN A 175 14.66 -7.32 4.62
CA GLN A 175 14.51 -8.38 3.63
C GLN A 175 15.18 -8.02 2.30
N LEU A 176 15.10 -6.76 1.86
CA LEU A 176 15.81 -6.30 0.68
C LEU A 176 17.33 -6.42 0.86
N ALA A 177 17.86 -5.96 2.00
CA ALA A 177 19.30 -6.08 2.28
C ALA A 177 19.78 -7.54 2.27
N LEU A 178 18.97 -8.47 2.80
CA LEU A 178 19.26 -9.91 2.72
C LEU A 178 19.26 -10.40 1.26
N SER A 179 18.25 -10.01 0.48
CA SER A 179 18.13 -10.41 -0.93
C SER A 179 19.27 -9.83 -1.78
N GLU A 180 19.77 -8.64 -1.48
CA GLU A 180 20.97 -8.06 -2.12
C GLU A 180 22.22 -8.92 -1.87
N GLN A 181 22.44 -9.37 -0.65
CA GLN A 181 23.57 -10.26 -0.32
C GLN A 181 23.45 -11.61 -1.05
N GLN A 182 22.24 -12.16 -1.13
CA GLN A 182 21.97 -13.38 -1.87
C GLN A 182 22.22 -13.21 -3.36
N MET A 183 21.78 -12.08 -3.95
CA MET A 183 21.99 -11.74 -5.35
C MET A 183 23.50 -11.60 -5.66
N GLN A 184 24.26 -10.87 -4.84
CA GLN A 184 25.72 -10.78 -4.98
C GLN A 184 26.40 -12.15 -4.94
N THR A 185 25.91 -13.05 -4.08
CA THR A 185 26.41 -14.43 -3.99
C THR A 185 26.07 -15.22 -5.25
N ALA A 186 24.86 -15.05 -5.79
CA ALA A 186 24.45 -15.70 -7.04
C ALA A 186 25.27 -15.19 -8.24
N GLU A 187 25.60 -13.90 -8.31
CA GLU A 187 26.47 -13.31 -9.33
C GLU A 187 27.87 -13.92 -9.30
N ARG A 188 28.45 -14.05 -8.10
CA ARG A 188 29.78 -14.72 -7.94
C ARG A 188 29.74 -16.17 -8.38
N LYS A 189 28.68 -16.92 -8.02
CA LYS A 189 28.48 -18.31 -8.45
C LYS A 189 28.28 -18.42 -9.95
N LYS A 190 27.59 -17.46 -10.58
CA LYS A 190 27.38 -17.38 -12.02
C LYS A 190 28.70 -17.17 -12.73
N ALA A 191 29.52 -16.21 -12.25
CA ALA A 191 30.86 -15.95 -12.79
C ALA A 191 31.79 -17.17 -12.67
N ALA A 192 31.66 -17.94 -11.59
CA ALA A 192 32.42 -19.19 -11.37
C ALA A 192 31.83 -20.42 -12.09
N GLY A 193 30.71 -20.28 -12.81
CA GLY A 193 30.03 -21.40 -13.47
C GLY A 193 29.42 -22.45 -12.52
N THR A 194 29.17 -22.08 -11.25
CA THR A 194 28.73 -23.01 -10.20
C THR A 194 27.22 -22.90 -9.85
N ILE A 195 26.47 -22.10 -10.60
CA ILE A 195 25.00 -22.00 -10.48
C ILE A 195 24.37 -22.22 -11.85
N SER A 196 23.19 -22.87 -11.89
CA SER A 196 22.44 -23.02 -13.12
C SER A 196 21.80 -21.68 -13.55
N ALA A 197 21.51 -21.52 -14.85
CA ALA A 197 20.85 -20.34 -15.38
C ALA A 197 19.47 -20.11 -14.70
N ASN A 198 18.70 -21.19 -14.50
CA ASN A 198 17.39 -21.11 -13.83
C ASN A 198 17.52 -20.66 -12.38
N SER A 199 18.45 -21.28 -11.60
CA SER A 199 18.64 -20.88 -10.20
C SER A 199 19.17 -19.45 -10.05
N TYR A 200 19.97 -18.96 -11.00
CA TYR A 200 20.37 -17.56 -11.04
C TYR A 200 19.16 -16.65 -11.30
N GLN A 201 18.32 -17.02 -12.27
CA GLN A 201 17.13 -16.22 -12.61
C GLN A 201 16.12 -16.17 -11.44
N GLU A 202 15.97 -17.28 -10.68
CA GLU A 202 15.16 -17.29 -9.45
C GLU A 202 15.68 -16.29 -8.40
N GLN A 203 17.00 -16.13 -8.26
CA GLN A 203 17.57 -15.12 -7.36
C GLN A 203 17.31 -13.69 -7.85
N VAL A 204 17.37 -13.45 -9.18
CA VAL A 204 17.02 -12.15 -9.78
C VAL A 204 15.55 -11.81 -9.46
N TYR A 205 14.64 -12.75 -9.66
CA TYR A 205 13.21 -12.53 -9.34
C TYR A 205 13.00 -12.26 -7.85
N SER A 206 13.64 -13.04 -6.98
CA SER A 206 13.54 -12.85 -5.52
C SER A 206 14.05 -11.47 -5.07
N TYR A 207 15.12 -10.99 -5.67
CA TYR A 207 15.65 -9.64 -5.41
C TYR A 207 14.69 -8.54 -5.90
N GLU A 208 14.17 -8.65 -7.12
CA GLU A 208 13.22 -7.67 -7.66
C GLU A 208 11.88 -7.68 -6.88
N ASP A 209 11.45 -8.84 -6.39
CA ASP A 209 10.27 -8.94 -5.52
C ASP A 209 10.50 -8.27 -4.17
N ALA A 210 11.70 -8.43 -3.58
CA ALA A 210 12.05 -7.73 -2.35
C ALA A 210 12.10 -6.20 -2.53
N LYS A 211 12.56 -5.68 -3.67
CA LYS A 211 12.50 -4.26 -4.02
C LYS A 211 11.05 -3.76 -4.08
N THR A 212 10.20 -4.49 -4.78
CA THR A 212 8.78 -4.13 -4.89
C THR A 212 8.07 -4.22 -3.54
N ALA A 213 8.42 -5.19 -2.71
CA ALA A 213 7.89 -5.32 -1.35
C ALA A 213 8.29 -4.12 -0.47
N LYS A 214 9.56 -3.67 -0.52
CA LYS A 214 9.99 -2.43 0.17
C LYS A 214 9.18 -1.23 -0.31
N GLN A 215 9.02 -1.07 -1.62
CA GLN A 215 8.29 0.05 -2.21
C GLN A 215 6.81 0.05 -1.81
N THR A 216 6.15 -1.09 -1.85
CA THR A 216 4.76 -1.25 -1.41
C THR A 216 4.60 -0.97 0.09
N ALA A 217 5.55 -1.41 0.91
CA ALA A 217 5.58 -1.12 2.33
C ALA A 217 5.79 0.38 2.60
N ALA A 218 6.62 1.08 1.81
CA ALA A 218 6.79 2.53 1.87
C ALA A 218 5.47 3.27 1.58
N TYR A 219 4.74 2.88 0.54
CA TYR A 219 3.42 3.48 0.22
C TYR A 219 2.39 3.21 1.31
N SER A 220 2.41 2.01 1.90
CA SER A 220 1.55 1.68 3.03
C SER A 220 1.86 2.53 4.26
N LEU A 221 3.14 2.80 4.53
CA LEU A 221 3.56 3.68 5.62
C LEU A 221 3.15 5.13 5.36
N LEU A 222 3.37 5.66 4.16
CA LEU A 222 2.90 7.00 3.77
C LEU A 222 1.37 7.13 3.91
N SER A 223 0.62 6.10 3.51
CA SER A 223 -0.84 6.07 3.69
C SER A 223 -1.25 6.15 5.16
N ALA A 224 -0.56 5.38 6.01
CA ALA A 224 -0.82 5.38 7.45
C ALA A 224 -0.41 6.71 8.11
N GLN A 225 0.69 7.33 7.69
CA GLN A 225 1.10 8.68 8.13
C GLN A 225 0.03 9.72 7.80
N LEU A 226 -0.43 9.76 6.55
CA LEU A 226 -1.49 10.68 6.13
C LEU A 226 -2.80 10.44 6.89
N ALA A 227 -3.22 9.18 7.05
CA ALA A 227 -4.43 8.86 7.80
C ALA A 227 -4.35 9.33 9.26
N TYR A 228 -3.19 9.14 9.90
CA TYR A 228 -2.93 9.64 11.24
C TYR A 228 -2.95 11.17 11.32
N GLU A 229 -2.24 11.85 10.41
CA GLU A 229 -2.21 13.32 10.36
C GLU A 229 -3.61 13.91 10.17
N TRP A 230 -4.42 13.33 9.27
CA TRP A 230 -5.80 13.78 9.04
C TRP A 230 -6.68 13.54 10.27
N ALA A 231 -6.51 12.40 10.96
CA ALA A 231 -7.23 12.13 12.20
C ALA A 231 -6.90 13.15 13.29
N VAL A 232 -5.61 13.47 13.49
CA VAL A 232 -5.14 14.48 14.47
C VAL A 232 -5.59 15.89 14.07
N ASN A 233 -5.67 16.20 12.79
CA ASN A 233 -6.13 17.51 12.30
C ASN A 233 -7.67 17.66 12.21
N GLY A 234 -8.42 16.76 12.80
CA GLY A 234 -9.86 16.91 13.04
C GLY A 234 -10.78 16.19 12.08
N LEU A 235 -10.25 15.33 11.18
CA LEU A 235 -11.05 14.47 10.31
C LEU A 235 -11.42 13.12 10.95
N ALA A 236 -11.03 12.86 12.21
CA ALA A 236 -11.57 11.74 12.95
C ALA A 236 -13.08 11.92 13.13
N SER A 237 -13.86 10.89 12.77
CA SER A 237 -15.33 10.95 12.90
C SER A 237 -15.74 11.12 14.37
N ALA A 238 -16.70 12.00 14.63
CA ALA A 238 -17.33 12.23 15.93
C ALA A 238 -18.73 11.61 16.03
N SER A 239 -19.16 10.90 14.97
CA SER A 239 -20.49 10.28 14.89
C SER A 239 -20.42 8.79 15.12
#